data_d6bb33926030da71d54ba3597f0514b8
#
_entry.id   d6bb33926030da71d54ba3597f0514b8
#
_cell.length_a   1.000
_cell.length_b   1.000
_cell.length_c   1.000
_cell.angle_alpha   90.00
_cell.angle_beta   90.00
_cell.angle_gamma   90.00
#
_symmetry.space_group_name_H-M   'P 1'
#
loop_
_entity.id
_entity.type
_entity.pdbx_description
1 polymer ?
#
loop_
_entity_poly.entity_id
_entity_poly.type
_entity_poly.pdbx_seq_one_letter_code
_entity_poly.pdbx_strand_id
1 'polypeptide(L)'
;MGNGIYKVIDKFHIAGNVDILITEGTNVDNNTKSILPEYVLKKEFKEVFRQYKNTFIICSSTDADRLESIYSANKESVRRPFIVDTYQKDILCLIDKYAENEKLLYHFNIDDICSYSPSVEKMDNMMRCHGFVMLLRCSEKFQSYLEKILPWCKPEETCLVYSQYHGYIDKREGNTAFNQKLYDFVEQFRERGCFVKEDLHTFGHASKQDLVRLCEQVNPKVIIPIHKDEKADFASILSDELRARVCEYEYSMDGVDISLDSL
;
A
#
# COMPACT_ATOMS: atom_id res chain seq x y z
N MET A 1 -6.98 8.33 -6.90
CA MET A 1 -6.46 7.54 -8.05
C MET A 1 -5.51 8.38 -8.90
N GLY A 2 -4.42 7.80 -9.41
CA GLY A 2 -3.60 8.45 -10.42
C GLY A 2 -4.35 8.60 -11.75
N ASN A 3 -3.88 9.50 -12.61
CA ASN A 3 -4.51 9.73 -13.92
C ASN A 3 -4.44 8.51 -14.89
N GLY A 4 -3.85 7.38 -14.45
CA GLY A 4 -3.66 6.18 -15.28
C GLY A 4 -4.97 5.54 -15.73
N ILE A 5 -5.93 5.36 -14.81
CA ILE A 5 -7.22 4.74 -15.12
C ILE A 5 -7.99 5.54 -16.19
N TYR A 6 -7.94 6.87 -16.12
CA TYR A 6 -8.63 7.73 -17.08
C TYR A 6 -8.02 7.66 -18.48
N LYS A 7 -6.69 7.50 -18.57
CA LYS A 7 -6.02 7.26 -19.86
C LYS A 7 -6.42 5.90 -20.45
N VAL A 8 -6.68 4.90 -19.62
CA VAL A 8 -7.19 3.59 -20.06
C VAL A 8 -8.61 3.72 -20.59
N ILE A 9 -9.49 4.44 -19.87
CA ILE A 9 -10.86 4.70 -20.29
C ILE A 9 -10.88 5.39 -21.68
N ASP A 10 -10.06 6.41 -21.85
CA ASP A 10 -9.95 7.14 -23.13
C ASP A 10 -9.35 6.27 -24.24
N LYS A 11 -8.22 5.58 -23.97
CA LYS A 11 -7.49 4.76 -24.95
C LYS A 11 -8.33 3.63 -25.52
N PHE A 12 -9.17 3.03 -24.70
CA PHE A 12 -9.99 1.88 -25.07
C PHE A 12 -11.45 2.24 -25.36
N HIS A 13 -11.79 3.53 -25.39
CA HIS A 13 -13.15 4.03 -25.64
C HIS A 13 -14.20 3.39 -24.74
N ILE A 14 -13.87 3.29 -23.45
CA ILE A 14 -14.70 2.63 -22.44
C ILE A 14 -15.93 3.47 -22.11
N ALA A 15 -15.83 4.79 -22.13
CA ALA A 15 -16.90 5.70 -21.75
C ALA A 15 -18.17 5.47 -22.54
N GLY A 16 -19.28 5.18 -21.86
CA GLY A 16 -20.59 4.89 -22.44
C GLY A 16 -20.72 3.54 -23.17
N ASN A 17 -19.66 2.73 -23.19
CA ASN A 17 -19.62 1.41 -23.84
C ASN A 17 -19.51 0.25 -22.83
N VAL A 18 -19.86 0.49 -21.56
CA VAL A 18 -19.85 -0.51 -20.49
C VAL A 18 -21.29 -0.77 -20.05
N ASP A 19 -21.70 -2.02 -20.12
CA ASP A 19 -23.00 -2.43 -19.62
C ASP A 19 -23.02 -2.45 -18.09
N ILE A 20 -22.02 -3.08 -17.46
CA ILE A 20 -21.93 -3.23 -16.01
C ILE A 20 -20.57 -2.74 -15.50
N LEU A 21 -20.58 -1.83 -14.55
CA LEU A 21 -19.44 -1.45 -13.75
C LEU A 21 -19.56 -2.06 -12.36
N ILE A 22 -18.68 -3.01 -12.04
CA ILE A 22 -18.51 -3.52 -10.68
C ILE A 22 -17.38 -2.72 -10.02
N THR A 23 -17.68 -2.06 -8.92
CA THR A 23 -16.71 -1.21 -8.22
C THR A 23 -16.78 -1.37 -6.71
N GLU A 24 -15.67 -1.11 -6.02
CA GLU A 24 -15.66 -1.06 -4.57
C GLU A 24 -16.46 0.13 -4.02
N GLY A 25 -16.91 0.01 -2.77
CA GLY A 25 -17.59 1.07 -2.04
C GLY A 25 -17.07 1.31 -0.63
N THR A 26 -15.84 0.90 -0.32
CA THR A 26 -15.27 0.91 1.04
C THR A 26 -15.29 2.28 1.72
N ASN A 27 -15.07 3.35 0.98
CA ASN A 27 -14.96 4.71 1.52
C ASN A 27 -16.18 5.61 1.23
N VAL A 28 -17.32 5.04 0.90
CA VAL A 28 -18.56 5.82 0.59
C VAL A 28 -18.98 6.72 1.76
N ASP A 29 -18.97 6.20 2.99
CA ASP A 29 -19.37 6.94 4.19
C ASP A 29 -18.21 7.71 4.84
N ASN A 30 -17.01 7.62 4.30
CA ASN A 30 -15.81 8.15 4.94
C ASN A 30 -15.51 9.58 4.46
N ASN A 31 -16.18 10.57 5.04
CA ASN A 31 -15.99 11.99 4.72
C ASN A 31 -14.70 12.60 5.28
N THR A 32 -13.94 11.87 6.14
CA THR A 32 -12.89 12.47 6.97
C THR A 32 -11.48 12.05 6.62
N LYS A 33 -11.30 11.01 5.80
CA LYS A 33 -9.97 10.53 5.44
C LYS A 33 -9.56 11.05 4.07
N SER A 34 -8.75 12.10 4.05
CA SER A 34 -7.99 12.44 2.84
C SER A 34 -7.03 11.30 2.54
N ILE A 35 -7.20 10.67 1.39
CA ILE A 35 -6.22 9.71 0.88
C ILE A 35 -4.99 10.51 0.49
N LEU A 36 -3.89 10.29 1.20
CA LEU A 36 -2.62 10.93 0.88
C LEU A 36 -2.09 10.32 -0.43
N PRO A 37 -1.84 11.13 -1.46
CA PRO A 37 -1.22 10.62 -2.69
C PRO A 37 0.19 10.08 -2.42
N GLU A 38 0.63 9.07 -3.17
CA GLU A 38 1.96 8.47 -3.00
C GLU A 38 3.12 9.48 -3.09
N TYR A 39 3.00 10.54 -3.90
CA TYR A 39 4.03 11.58 -3.97
C TYR A 39 4.20 12.38 -2.66
N VAL A 40 3.13 12.47 -1.84
CA VAL A 40 3.20 13.08 -0.51
C VAL A 40 3.91 12.14 0.45
N LEU A 41 3.56 10.87 0.43
CA LEU A 41 4.23 9.84 1.23
C LEU A 41 5.72 9.73 0.88
N LYS A 42 6.07 9.81 -0.41
CA LYS A 42 7.47 9.85 -0.87
C LYS A 42 8.25 11.00 -0.24
N LYS A 43 7.65 12.20 -0.10
CA LYS A 43 8.29 13.34 0.59
C LYS A 43 8.52 13.03 2.08
N GLU A 44 7.51 12.48 2.74
CA GLU A 44 7.63 12.09 4.16
C GLU A 44 8.68 11.00 4.37
N PHE A 45 8.76 9.98 3.50
CA PHE A 45 9.83 8.98 3.54
C PHE A 45 11.23 9.63 3.44
N LYS A 46 11.40 10.62 2.57
CA LYS A 46 12.69 11.36 2.45
C LYS A 46 13.08 12.02 3.77
N GLU A 47 12.12 12.64 4.47
CA GLU A 47 12.39 13.30 5.76
C GLU A 47 12.75 12.25 6.82
N VAL A 48 12.03 11.12 6.91
CA VAL A 48 12.38 10.03 7.81
C VAL A 48 13.79 9.50 7.53
N PHE A 49 14.14 9.29 6.25
CA PHE A 49 15.48 8.79 5.88
C PHE A 49 16.59 9.78 6.18
N ARG A 50 16.34 11.08 6.15
CA ARG A 50 17.32 12.09 6.57
C ARG A 50 17.51 12.10 8.08
N GLN A 51 16.42 11.94 8.82
CA GLN A 51 16.42 12.02 10.28
C GLN A 51 17.03 10.78 10.93
N TYR A 52 16.76 9.58 10.43
CA TYR A 52 17.17 8.32 11.03
C TYR A 52 18.18 7.59 10.15
N LYS A 53 19.31 7.16 10.73
CA LYS A 53 20.36 6.42 10.04
C LYS A 53 19.89 5.03 9.60
N ASN A 54 19.13 4.35 10.46
CA ASN A 54 18.62 3.01 10.23
C ASN A 54 17.11 3.07 10.13
N THR A 55 16.55 2.72 8.99
CA THR A 55 15.09 2.71 8.80
C THR A 55 14.62 1.32 8.40
N PHE A 56 13.75 0.77 9.23
CA PHE A 56 12.98 -0.43 8.93
C PHE A 56 11.60 -0.04 8.43
N ILE A 57 11.04 -0.78 7.48
CA ILE A 57 9.74 -0.46 6.90
C ILE A 57 8.90 -1.72 6.78
N ILE A 58 7.71 -1.71 7.37
CA ILE A 58 6.69 -2.73 7.16
C ILE A 58 5.67 -2.19 6.16
N CYS A 59 5.58 -2.80 4.99
CA CYS A 59 4.59 -2.48 3.95
C CYS A 59 4.15 -3.75 3.23
N SER A 60 3.12 -3.65 2.38
CA SER A 60 2.74 -4.76 1.49
C SER A 60 3.86 -5.04 0.49
N SER A 61 4.20 -6.31 0.33
CA SER A 61 5.25 -6.76 -0.61
C SER A 61 4.85 -6.60 -2.08
N THR A 62 3.57 -6.38 -2.38
CA THR A 62 3.01 -6.28 -3.73
C THR A 62 2.42 -4.92 -4.05
N ASP A 63 2.50 -3.97 -3.13
CA ASP A 63 2.10 -2.58 -3.36
C ASP A 63 3.21 -1.85 -4.15
N ALA A 64 3.13 -1.93 -5.49
CA ALA A 64 4.14 -1.42 -6.39
C ALA A 64 4.34 0.10 -6.25
N ASP A 65 3.26 0.86 -6.05
CA ASP A 65 3.31 2.32 -5.86
C ASP A 65 4.07 2.68 -4.58
N ARG A 66 3.79 1.97 -3.47
CA ARG A 66 4.47 2.16 -2.19
C ARG A 66 5.94 1.76 -2.26
N LEU A 67 6.24 0.60 -2.88
CA LEU A 67 7.61 0.13 -3.04
C LEU A 67 8.45 1.10 -3.88
N GLU A 68 7.88 1.64 -4.96
CA GLU A 68 8.54 2.69 -5.76
C GLU A 68 8.76 3.96 -4.94
N SER A 69 7.75 4.41 -4.22
CA SER A 69 7.83 5.62 -3.39
C SER A 69 8.94 5.51 -2.34
N ILE A 70 9.07 4.36 -1.68
CA ILE A 70 10.13 4.08 -0.70
C ILE A 70 11.51 4.04 -1.37
N TYR A 71 11.65 3.26 -2.45
CA TYR A 71 12.90 3.09 -3.18
C TYR A 71 13.41 4.43 -3.73
N SER A 72 12.54 5.15 -4.44
CA SER A 72 12.86 6.46 -4.99
C SER A 72 13.15 7.50 -3.91
N ALA A 73 12.43 7.49 -2.79
CA ALA A 73 12.74 8.37 -1.65
C ALA A 73 14.16 8.16 -1.13
N ASN A 74 14.59 6.90 -0.99
CA ASN A 74 15.97 6.57 -0.62
C ASN A 74 16.99 7.05 -1.67
N LYS A 75 16.76 6.73 -2.94
CA LYS A 75 17.64 7.07 -4.05
C LYS A 75 17.80 8.58 -4.25
N GLU A 76 16.73 9.34 -4.08
CA GLU A 76 16.71 10.80 -4.27
C GLU A 76 17.16 11.59 -3.02
N SER A 77 17.30 10.96 -1.86
CA SER A 77 17.69 11.65 -0.62
C SER A 77 19.04 11.20 -0.08
N VAL A 78 19.11 10.02 0.53
CA VAL A 78 20.29 9.59 1.32
C VAL A 78 21.12 8.51 0.63
N ARG A 79 20.58 7.80 -0.35
CA ARG A 79 21.23 6.74 -1.13
C ARG A 79 21.88 5.65 -0.27
N ARG A 80 21.18 5.23 0.78
CA ARG A 80 21.64 4.16 1.66
C ARG A 80 21.41 2.79 1.03
N PRO A 81 22.14 1.76 1.49
CA PRO A 81 21.84 0.38 1.12
C PRO A 81 20.35 0.07 1.30
N PHE A 82 19.72 -0.37 0.22
CA PHE A 82 18.31 -0.78 0.20
C PHE A 82 18.25 -2.28 0.38
N ILE A 83 17.77 -2.72 1.55
CA ILE A 83 17.86 -4.10 2.01
C ILE A 83 16.48 -4.76 1.94
N VAL A 84 16.45 -5.93 1.34
CA VAL A 84 15.23 -6.75 1.21
C VAL A 84 15.56 -8.22 1.49
N ASP A 85 14.57 -9.09 1.55
CA ASP A 85 14.82 -10.53 1.44
C ASP A 85 14.72 -11.00 -0.02
N THR A 86 15.07 -12.26 -0.25
CA THR A 86 15.07 -12.84 -1.61
C THR A 86 13.70 -12.77 -2.27
N TYR A 87 12.62 -13.11 -1.51
CA TYR A 87 11.25 -13.03 -2.03
C TYR A 87 10.89 -11.61 -2.47
N GLN A 88 11.20 -10.60 -1.64
CA GLN A 88 10.92 -9.21 -2.00
C GLN A 88 11.75 -8.75 -3.20
N LYS A 89 13.00 -9.21 -3.31
CA LYS A 89 13.83 -8.92 -4.49
C LYS A 89 13.22 -9.50 -5.76
N ASP A 90 12.72 -10.73 -5.70
CA ASP A 90 12.05 -11.37 -6.84
C ASP A 90 10.80 -10.59 -7.29
N ILE A 91 9.99 -10.10 -6.32
CA ILE A 91 8.83 -9.24 -6.63
C ILE A 91 9.27 -7.94 -7.30
N LEU A 92 10.31 -7.27 -6.80
CA LEU A 92 10.83 -6.04 -7.40
C LEU A 92 11.38 -6.29 -8.82
N CYS A 93 12.06 -7.41 -9.05
CA CYS A 93 12.51 -7.83 -10.39
C CYS A 93 11.34 -8.02 -11.36
N LEU A 94 10.24 -8.63 -10.89
CA LEU A 94 9.05 -8.82 -11.71
C LEU A 94 8.40 -7.48 -12.06
N ILE A 95 8.21 -6.60 -11.07
CA ILE A 95 7.63 -5.28 -11.29
C ILE A 95 8.47 -4.49 -12.30
N ASP A 96 9.80 -4.43 -12.12
CA ASP A 96 10.72 -3.71 -13.00
C ASP A 96 10.66 -4.24 -14.44
N LYS A 97 10.73 -5.56 -14.61
CA LYS A 97 10.63 -6.23 -15.90
C LYS A 97 9.35 -5.90 -16.67
N TYR A 98 8.20 -5.92 -15.99
CA TYR A 98 6.92 -5.60 -16.63
C TYR A 98 6.75 -4.09 -16.84
N ALA A 99 7.26 -3.25 -15.93
CA ALA A 99 7.24 -1.80 -16.04
C ALA A 99 8.03 -1.30 -17.26
N GLU A 100 9.20 -1.87 -17.52
CA GLU A 100 10.05 -1.54 -18.67
C GLU A 100 9.32 -1.81 -20.00
N ASN A 101 8.70 -2.99 -20.13
CA ASN A 101 7.97 -3.38 -21.32
C ASN A 101 6.76 -2.49 -21.63
N GLU A 102 6.07 -2.02 -20.62
CA GLU A 102 4.85 -1.21 -20.74
C GLU A 102 5.09 0.31 -20.62
N LYS A 103 6.34 0.76 -20.53
CA LYS A 103 6.72 2.15 -20.27
C LYS A 103 6.05 2.73 -19.02
N LEU A 104 5.85 1.90 -18.02
CA LEU A 104 5.33 2.29 -16.72
C LEU A 104 6.38 3.06 -15.92
N LEU A 105 5.94 3.72 -14.85
CA LEU A 105 6.78 4.63 -14.05
C LEU A 105 7.64 3.94 -12.99
N TYR A 106 7.57 2.59 -12.88
CA TYR A 106 8.29 1.85 -11.85
C TYR A 106 9.65 1.38 -12.38
N HIS A 107 10.72 1.95 -11.85
CA HIS A 107 12.09 1.57 -12.20
C HIS A 107 12.90 1.26 -10.94
N PHE A 108 13.22 0.00 -10.76
CA PHE A 108 14.11 -0.46 -9.71
C PHE A 108 15.45 -0.85 -10.30
N ASN A 109 16.53 -0.18 -9.91
CA ASN A 109 17.85 -0.71 -10.22
C ASN A 109 18.13 -1.92 -9.32
N ILE A 110 17.84 -3.11 -9.83
CA ILE A 110 17.90 -4.36 -9.08
C ILE A 110 19.32 -4.67 -8.57
N ASP A 111 20.35 -4.21 -9.27
CA ASP A 111 21.75 -4.38 -8.86
C ASP A 111 22.09 -3.59 -7.60
N ASP A 112 21.41 -2.47 -7.35
CA ASP A 112 21.57 -1.65 -6.15
C ASP A 112 20.78 -2.19 -4.94
N ILE A 113 19.93 -3.22 -5.14
CA ILE A 113 19.08 -3.80 -4.11
C ILE A 113 19.77 -5.01 -3.49
N CYS A 114 20.07 -4.93 -2.20
CA CYS A 114 20.78 -5.97 -1.46
C CYS A 114 19.80 -6.98 -0.84
N SER A 115 19.98 -8.27 -1.12
CA SER A 115 19.29 -9.32 -0.35
C SER A 115 20.02 -9.59 0.95
N TYR A 116 19.32 -9.44 2.11
CA TYR A 116 19.93 -9.71 3.40
C TYR A 116 20.28 -11.18 3.58
N SER A 117 21.52 -11.43 3.97
CA SER A 117 22.00 -12.75 4.37
C SER A 117 22.74 -12.66 5.70
N PRO A 118 22.21 -13.31 6.75
CA PRO A 118 22.81 -13.26 8.10
C PRO A 118 24.21 -13.85 8.23
N SER A 119 24.67 -14.59 7.23
CA SER A 119 25.99 -15.23 7.21
C SER A 119 27.07 -14.36 6.57
N VAL A 120 26.72 -13.18 6.06
CA VAL A 120 27.64 -12.28 5.34
C VAL A 120 28.04 -11.09 6.21
N GLU A 121 29.11 -11.23 6.95
CA GLU A 121 29.67 -10.17 7.82
C GLU A 121 29.91 -8.85 7.07
N LYS A 122 30.27 -8.91 5.79
CA LYS A 122 30.46 -7.74 4.94
C LYS A 122 29.18 -6.88 4.82
N MET A 123 28.00 -7.53 4.81
CA MET A 123 26.71 -6.82 4.77
C MET A 123 26.45 -6.09 6.07
N ASP A 124 26.63 -6.74 7.21
CA ASP A 124 26.45 -6.11 8.52
C ASP A 124 27.39 -4.92 8.70
N ASN A 125 28.65 -5.04 8.26
CA ASN A 125 29.61 -3.94 8.30
C ASN A 125 29.19 -2.77 7.40
N MET A 126 28.70 -3.03 6.21
CA MET A 126 28.16 -2.01 5.30
C MET A 126 26.98 -1.27 5.94
N MET A 127 26.03 -2.03 6.53
CA MET A 127 24.85 -1.48 7.19
C MET A 127 25.23 -0.62 8.40
N ARG A 128 26.18 -1.05 9.24
CA ARG A 128 26.69 -0.31 10.39
C ARG A 128 27.37 1.01 9.99
N CYS A 129 28.18 0.98 8.93
CA CYS A 129 28.89 2.16 8.45
C CYS A 129 27.98 3.21 7.83
N HIS A 130 27.11 2.79 6.91
CA HIS A 130 26.33 3.70 6.06
C HIS A 130 24.90 3.92 6.54
N GLY A 131 24.39 3.13 7.49
CA GLY A 131 22.96 3.00 7.75
C GLY A 131 22.29 2.24 6.63
N PHE A 132 20.95 2.12 6.67
CA PHE A 132 20.21 1.36 5.69
C PHE A 132 18.72 1.72 5.66
N VAL A 133 18.04 1.32 4.60
CA VAL A 133 16.59 1.22 4.48
C VAL A 133 16.25 -0.25 4.23
N MET A 134 15.51 -0.88 5.14
CA MET A 134 15.21 -2.30 5.10
C MET A 134 13.72 -2.58 5.10
N LEU A 135 13.23 -3.30 4.09
CA LEU A 135 11.86 -3.78 4.06
C LEU A 135 11.70 -5.01 4.97
N LEU A 136 10.67 -5.00 5.81
CA LEU A 136 10.35 -6.07 6.74
C LEU A 136 8.97 -6.69 6.45
N ARG A 137 8.82 -7.94 6.85
CA ARG A 137 7.53 -8.63 6.97
C ARG A 137 7.46 -9.33 8.32
N CYS A 138 6.28 -9.37 8.93
CA CYS A 138 6.07 -10.10 10.17
C CYS A 138 6.17 -11.61 9.92
N SER A 139 7.34 -12.18 10.16
CA SER A 139 7.62 -13.62 10.02
C SER A 139 8.80 -14.04 10.90
N GLU A 140 8.91 -15.34 11.22
CA GLU A 140 10.02 -15.91 11.98
C GLU A 140 11.39 -15.61 11.37
N LYS A 141 11.47 -15.64 10.03
CA LYS A 141 12.68 -15.27 9.28
C LYS A 141 13.13 -13.84 9.60
N PHE A 142 12.20 -12.88 9.55
CA PHE A 142 12.52 -11.50 9.86
C PHE A 142 12.76 -11.28 11.35
N GLN A 143 12.10 -12.04 12.21
CA GLN A 143 12.41 -12.03 13.64
C GLN A 143 13.87 -12.41 13.88
N SER A 144 14.36 -13.47 13.23
CA SER A 144 15.76 -13.88 13.34
C SER A 144 16.75 -12.84 12.76
N TYR A 145 16.32 -12.03 11.79
CA TYR A 145 17.11 -10.90 11.27
C TYR A 145 17.19 -9.77 12.30
N LEU A 146 16.07 -9.41 12.90
CA LEU A 146 15.99 -8.35 13.91
C LEU A 146 16.82 -8.69 15.15
N GLU A 147 16.83 -9.96 15.60
CA GLU A 147 17.66 -10.43 16.70
C GLU A 147 19.17 -10.18 16.49
N LYS A 148 19.62 -10.18 15.22
CA LYS A 148 21.02 -9.89 14.86
C LYS A 148 21.29 -8.41 14.61
N ILE A 149 20.33 -7.68 14.05
CA ILE A 149 20.52 -6.31 13.60
C ILE A 149 20.26 -5.31 14.73
N LEU A 150 19.13 -5.44 15.45
CA LEU A 150 18.73 -4.49 16.48
C LEU A 150 19.73 -4.30 17.63
N PRO A 151 20.48 -5.34 18.09
CA PRO A 151 21.44 -5.16 19.19
C PRO A 151 22.52 -4.12 18.93
N TRP A 152 22.87 -3.87 17.67
CA TRP A 152 23.88 -2.87 17.33
C TRP A 152 23.30 -1.57 16.75
N CYS A 153 21.99 -1.50 16.53
CA CYS A 153 21.31 -0.26 16.16
C CYS A 153 21.12 0.61 17.42
N LYS A 154 21.53 1.86 17.34
CA LYS A 154 21.21 2.83 18.39
C LYS A 154 19.76 3.26 18.27
N PRO A 155 18.97 3.22 19.35
CA PRO A 155 17.54 3.55 19.30
C PRO A 155 17.26 4.93 18.71
N GLU A 156 18.03 5.94 19.11
CA GLU A 156 17.89 7.33 18.67
C GLU A 156 18.22 7.55 17.18
N GLU A 157 18.98 6.63 16.56
CA GLU A 157 19.33 6.65 15.14
C GLU A 157 18.41 5.71 14.31
N THR A 158 17.43 5.06 14.95
CA THR A 158 16.66 3.97 14.36
C THR A 158 15.16 4.29 14.36
N CYS A 159 14.53 4.07 13.20
CA CYS A 159 13.09 4.22 13.02
C CYS A 159 12.47 2.97 12.41
N LEU A 160 11.30 2.58 12.91
CA LEU A 160 10.38 1.69 12.21
C LEU A 160 9.28 2.54 11.55
N VAL A 161 9.10 2.43 10.25
CA VAL A 161 7.93 2.94 9.55
C VAL A 161 6.93 1.79 9.39
N TYR A 162 5.78 1.92 10.03
CA TYR A 162 4.66 1.04 9.84
C TYR A 162 3.73 1.61 8.75
N SER A 163 3.80 1.04 7.56
CA SER A 163 3.13 1.53 6.35
C SER A 163 2.06 0.54 5.87
N GLN A 164 1.21 0.10 6.79
CA GLN A 164 0.04 -0.75 6.55
C GLN A 164 -1.19 -0.19 7.28
N TYR A 165 -2.34 -0.85 7.11
CA TYR A 165 -3.57 -0.47 7.80
C TYR A 165 -3.38 -0.51 9.32
N HIS A 166 -3.58 0.65 9.98
CA HIS A 166 -3.36 0.82 11.42
C HIS A 166 -4.22 -0.13 12.26
N GLY A 167 -5.42 -0.49 11.79
CA GLY A 167 -6.30 -1.44 12.49
C GLY A 167 -5.65 -2.78 12.81
N TYR A 168 -4.64 -3.21 12.04
CA TYR A 168 -3.94 -4.48 12.34
C TYR A 168 -3.12 -4.43 13.64
N ILE A 169 -2.73 -3.25 14.10
CA ILE A 169 -1.95 -3.06 15.34
C ILE A 169 -2.71 -2.29 16.42
N ASP A 170 -3.99 -2.00 16.21
CA ASP A 170 -4.83 -1.26 17.13
C ASP A 170 -5.58 -2.22 18.07
N LYS A 171 -5.22 -2.20 19.35
CA LYS A 171 -5.78 -3.08 20.41
C LYS A 171 -7.16 -2.66 20.93
N ARG A 172 -7.83 -1.68 20.31
CA ARG A 172 -9.15 -1.26 20.79
C ARG A 172 -10.13 -2.44 20.83
N GLU A 173 -10.96 -2.47 21.88
CA GLU A 173 -12.03 -3.46 22.02
C GLU A 173 -12.96 -3.43 20.81
N GLY A 174 -13.34 -4.60 20.31
CA GLY A 174 -14.20 -4.75 19.13
C GLY A 174 -13.49 -4.63 17.78
N ASN A 175 -12.18 -4.39 17.75
CA ASN A 175 -11.43 -4.37 16.49
C ASN A 175 -11.14 -5.79 15.99
N THR A 176 -11.93 -6.27 15.04
CA THR A 176 -11.81 -7.61 14.44
C THR A 176 -10.58 -7.76 13.51
N ALA A 177 -9.98 -6.65 13.09
CA ALA A 177 -8.80 -6.66 12.23
C ALA A 177 -7.48 -6.82 13.00
N PHE A 178 -7.51 -6.73 14.33
CA PHE A 178 -6.31 -6.76 15.17
C PHE A 178 -5.50 -8.04 14.98
N ASN A 179 -4.18 -7.89 14.80
CA ASN A 179 -3.22 -8.98 14.63
C ASN A 179 -2.16 -8.93 15.74
N GLN A 180 -2.27 -9.82 16.72
CA GLN A 180 -1.37 -9.87 17.87
C GLN A 180 0.10 -10.06 17.46
N LYS A 181 0.39 -10.95 16.49
CA LYS A 181 1.78 -11.20 16.05
C LYS A 181 2.42 -9.96 15.43
N LEU A 182 1.65 -9.25 14.61
CA LEU A 182 2.13 -8.02 13.97
C LEU A 182 2.31 -6.90 14.99
N TYR A 183 1.39 -6.79 15.95
CA TYR A 183 1.51 -5.86 17.07
C TYR A 183 2.79 -6.11 17.87
N ASP A 184 3.03 -7.35 18.30
CA ASP A 184 4.23 -7.72 19.06
C ASP A 184 5.52 -7.47 18.25
N PHE A 185 5.46 -7.71 16.93
CA PHE A 185 6.56 -7.42 16.02
C PHE A 185 6.88 -5.92 15.93
N VAL A 186 5.90 -5.05 16.05
CA VAL A 186 6.08 -3.59 16.10
C VAL A 186 6.53 -3.14 17.49
N GLU A 187 5.94 -3.69 18.57
CA GLU A 187 6.24 -3.32 19.95
C GLU A 187 7.70 -3.52 20.32
N GLN A 188 8.39 -4.53 19.80
CA GLN A 188 9.82 -4.73 20.07
C GLN A 188 10.70 -3.52 19.71
N PHE A 189 10.25 -2.68 18.75
CA PHE A 189 10.96 -1.42 18.42
C PHE A 189 10.68 -0.34 19.47
N ARG A 190 9.43 -0.22 19.95
CA ARG A 190 9.04 0.72 21.01
C ARG A 190 9.71 0.39 22.34
N GLU A 191 9.72 -0.89 22.71
CA GLU A 191 10.37 -1.39 23.93
C GLU A 191 11.89 -1.09 23.96
N ARG A 192 12.51 -1.03 22.77
CA ARG A 192 13.91 -0.63 22.63
C ARG A 192 14.12 0.89 22.60
N GLY A 193 13.06 1.68 22.63
CA GLY A 193 13.13 3.14 22.52
C GLY A 193 13.34 3.67 21.10
N CYS A 194 13.16 2.83 20.08
CA CYS A 194 13.17 3.29 18.69
C CYS A 194 11.90 4.08 18.36
N PHE A 195 12.01 5.06 17.47
CA PHE A 195 10.84 5.76 16.99
C PHE A 195 10.01 4.86 16.05
N VAL A 196 8.69 4.85 16.23
CA VAL A 196 7.75 4.14 15.35
C VAL A 196 6.82 5.15 14.70
N LYS A 197 6.93 5.26 13.36
CA LYS A 197 6.09 6.13 12.54
C LYS A 197 4.96 5.33 11.90
N GLU A 198 3.70 5.66 12.22
CA GLU A 198 2.52 4.86 11.84
C GLU A 198 1.59 5.55 10.84
N ASP A 199 1.88 6.79 10.49
CA ASP A 199 1.02 7.64 9.65
C ASP A 199 1.44 7.68 8.17
N LEU A 200 2.46 6.89 7.77
CA LEU A 200 2.91 6.79 6.38
C LEU A 200 2.20 5.65 5.64
N HIS A 201 0.89 5.65 5.72
CA HIS A 201 0.04 4.72 4.98
C HIS A 201 -1.11 5.47 4.32
N THR A 202 -1.43 5.09 3.11
CA THR A 202 -2.67 5.47 2.44
C THR A 202 -3.50 4.23 2.20
N PHE A 203 -4.81 4.37 2.28
CA PHE A 203 -5.71 3.27 2.00
C PHE A 203 -5.58 2.89 0.52
N GLY A 204 -5.51 1.59 0.23
CA GLY A 204 -5.53 1.05 -1.13
C GLY A 204 -6.89 1.21 -1.82
N HIS A 205 -7.89 1.71 -1.11
CA HIS A 205 -9.24 1.93 -1.61
C HIS A 205 -9.42 3.33 -2.16
N ALA A 206 -10.27 3.46 -3.19
CA ALA A 206 -10.57 4.73 -3.81
C ALA A 206 -11.26 5.72 -2.84
N SER A 207 -11.00 7.01 -3.01
CA SER A 207 -11.75 8.03 -2.29
C SER A 207 -13.18 8.13 -2.83
N LYS A 208 -14.10 8.66 -2.01
CA LYS A 208 -15.46 8.99 -2.45
C LYS A 208 -15.45 9.78 -3.77
N GLN A 209 -14.59 10.77 -3.87
CA GLN A 209 -14.45 11.61 -5.08
C GLN A 209 -13.95 10.82 -6.28
N ASP A 210 -13.00 9.89 -6.07
CA ASP A 210 -12.50 9.02 -7.15
C ASP A 210 -13.57 8.04 -7.62
N LEU A 211 -14.39 7.50 -6.71
CA LEU A 211 -15.52 6.61 -7.05
C LEU A 211 -16.56 7.35 -7.90
N VAL A 212 -16.95 8.55 -7.48
CA VAL A 212 -17.87 9.41 -8.24
C VAL A 212 -17.31 9.66 -9.64
N ARG A 213 -16.07 10.14 -9.72
CA ARG A 213 -15.42 10.43 -11.00
C ARG A 213 -15.28 9.20 -11.90
N LEU A 214 -15.00 8.03 -11.33
CA LEU A 214 -14.94 6.78 -12.09
C LEU A 214 -16.29 6.47 -12.73
N CYS A 215 -17.38 6.52 -11.94
CA CYS A 215 -18.74 6.27 -12.44
C CYS A 215 -19.14 7.27 -13.53
N GLU A 216 -18.83 8.56 -13.34
CA GLU A 216 -19.11 9.60 -14.34
C GLU A 216 -18.35 9.39 -15.66
N GLN A 217 -17.07 9.00 -15.57
CA GLN A 217 -16.24 8.83 -16.75
C GLN A 217 -16.51 7.53 -17.50
N VAL A 218 -16.79 6.45 -16.80
CA VAL A 218 -17.19 5.17 -17.43
C VAL A 218 -18.60 5.28 -18.01
N ASN A 219 -19.50 5.99 -17.32
CA ASN A 219 -20.91 6.15 -17.69
C ASN A 219 -21.60 4.82 -18.05
N PRO A 220 -21.58 3.82 -17.15
CA PRO A 220 -22.10 2.48 -17.42
C PRO A 220 -23.64 2.46 -17.42
N LYS A 221 -24.25 1.40 -17.95
CA LYS A 221 -25.70 1.19 -17.84
C LYS A 221 -26.12 0.76 -16.43
N VAL A 222 -25.31 -0.06 -15.77
CA VAL A 222 -25.54 -0.55 -14.41
C VAL A 222 -24.27 -0.41 -13.56
N ILE A 223 -24.43 -0.04 -12.30
CA ILE A 223 -23.37 0.07 -11.31
C ILE A 223 -23.65 -0.90 -10.18
N ILE A 224 -22.69 -1.78 -9.87
CA ILE A 224 -22.77 -2.75 -8.80
C ILE A 224 -21.66 -2.45 -7.79
N PRO A 225 -22.01 -1.82 -6.66
CA PRO A 225 -21.03 -1.60 -5.59
C PRO A 225 -20.81 -2.91 -4.81
N ILE A 226 -19.54 -3.27 -4.63
CA ILE A 226 -19.11 -4.39 -3.80
C ILE A 226 -18.19 -3.90 -2.69
N HIS A 227 -17.87 -4.74 -1.72
CA HIS A 227 -16.90 -4.44 -0.65
C HIS A 227 -17.19 -3.09 0.05
N LYS A 228 -18.43 -2.86 0.41
CA LYS A 228 -18.90 -1.70 1.19
C LYS A 228 -19.47 -2.15 2.53
N ASP A 229 -19.57 -1.21 3.49
CA ASP A 229 -20.36 -1.44 4.70
C ASP A 229 -21.84 -1.69 4.31
N GLU A 230 -22.53 -2.61 4.99
CA GLU A 230 -23.93 -2.93 4.71
C GLU A 230 -24.86 -1.71 4.78
N LYS A 231 -24.52 -0.74 5.63
CA LYS A 231 -25.29 0.49 5.83
C LYS A 231 -24.87 1.61 4.89
N ALA A 232 -23.78 1.46 4.16
CA ALA A 232 -23.27 2.48 3.26
C ALA A 232 -24.17 2.61 2.03
N ASP A 233 -24.69 3.81 1.80
CA ASP A 233 -25.52 4.14 0.62
C ASP A 233 -24.62 4.65 -0.51
N PHE A 234 -24.21 3.72 -1.39
CA PHE A 234 -23.40 4.06 -2.56
C PHE A 234 -24.13 4.98 -3.53
N ALA A 235 -25.43 4.83 -3.66
CA ALA A 235 -26.24 5.63 -4.59
C ALA A 235 -26.25 7.12 -4.19
N SER A 236 -26.18 7.42 -2.89
CA SER A 236 -26.23 8.80 -2.36
C SER A 236 -25.08 9.70 -2.79
N ILE A 237 -23.94 9.12 -3.22
CA ILE A 237 -22.78 9.91 -3.64
C ILE A 237 -22.80 10.29 -5.11
N LEU A 238 -23.71 9.74 -5.90
CA LEU A 238 -23.80 9.91 -7.35
C LEU A 238 -24.84 10.94 -7.76
N SER A 239 -24.74 11.45 -8.99
CA SER A 239 -25.79 12.25 -9.64
C SER A 239 -27.07 11.45 -9.76
N ASP A 240 -28.23 12.14 -9.89
CA ASP A 240 -29.55 11.48 -9.98
C ASP A 240 -29.61 10.49 -11.15
N GLU A 241 -28.97 10.78 -12.26
CA GLU A 241 -28.90 9.91 -13.43
C GLU A 241 -28.13 8.61 -13.14
N LEU A 242 -26.96 8.68 -12.54
CA LEU A 242 -26.15 7.50 -12.20
C LEU A 242 -26.71 6.76 -10.99
N ARG A 243 -27.36 7.46 -10.07
CA ARG A 243 -28.03 6.85 -8.93
C ARG A 243 -29.12 5.86 -9.37
N ALA A 244 -29.90 6.20 -10.37
CA ALA A 244 -30.94 5.30 -10.93
C ALA A 244 -30.39 4.02 -11.54
N ARG A 245 -29.07 3.96 -11.79
CA ARG A 245 -28.36 2.81 -12.38
C ARG A 245 -27.68 1.93 -11.35
N VAL A 246 -27.73 2.30 -10.06
CA VAL A 246 -27.11 1.52 -8.98
C VAL A 246 -28.00 0.32 -8.64
N CYS A 247 -27.43 -0.87 -8.75
CA CYS A 247 -28.03 -2.10 -8.27
C CYS A 247 -27.30 -2.53 -6.99
N GLU A 248 -28.01 -2.47 -5.87
CA GLU A 248 -27.56 -3.04 -4.61
C GLU A 248 -28.19 -4.41 -4.42
N TYR A 249 -27.37 -5.41 -4.18
CA TYR A 249 -27.80 -6.78 -3.92
C TYR A 249 -27.60 -7.12 -2.45
N GLU A 250 -28.55 -7.82 -1.87
CA GLU A 250 -28.33 -8.49 -0.60
C GLU A 250 -27.31 -9.62 -0.83
N TYR A 251 -26.23 -9.60 -0.08
CA TYR A 251 -25.22 -10.65 -0.13
C TYR A 251 -25.82 -11.95 0.41
N SER A 252 -26.04 -12.93 -0.45
CA SER A 252 -26.30 -14.32 -0.04
C SER A 252 -25.01 -15.13 -0.13
N MET A 253 -24.92 -16.21 0.66
CA MET A 253 -23.77 -17.15 0.60
C MET A 253 -23.70 -17.87 -0.76
N ASP A 254 -24.77 -17.86 -1.53
CA ASP A 254 -24.91 -18.56 -2.82
C ASP A 254 -24.60 -17.66 -4.04
N GLY A 255 -24.23 -16.40 -3.81
CA GLY A 255 -24.00 -15.44 -4.87
C GLY A 255 -25.29 -14.77 -5.35
N VAL A 256 -25.15 -13.91 -6.36
CA VAL A 256 -26.27 -13.23 -7.03
C VAL A 256 -26.13 -13.38 -8.53
N ASP A 257 -27.18 -13.92 -9.16
CA ASP A 257 -27.26 -14.01 -10.61
C ASP A 257 -27.82 -12.70 -11.19
N ILE A 258 -27.07 -12.08 -12.10
CA ILE A 258 -27.48 -10.87 -12.81
C ILE A 258 -27.82 -11.26 -14.26
N SER A 259 -29.09 -11.16 -14.64
CA SER A 259 -29.46 -11.34 -16.03
C SER A 259 -29.05 -10.13 -16.86
N LEU A 260 -28.20 -10.35 -17.84
CA LEU A 260 -27.80 -9.33 -18.82
C LEU A 260 -28.91 -9.03 -19.84
N ASP A 261 -29.91 -9.92 -19.99
CA ASP A 261 -31.02 -9.77 -20.95
C ASP A 261 -32.00 -8.65 -20.55
N SER A 262 -31.88 -8.15 -19.32
CA SER A 262 -32.69 -7.05 -18.78
C SER A 262 -32.01 -5.68 -18.83
N LEU A 263 -30.79 -5.62 -19.37
CA LEU A 263 -29.97 -4.43 -19.54
C LEU A 263 -30.03 -3.88 -20.96
#